data_36202b592360b51ba7eb0f3ac980689b
#
_entry.id   36202b592360b51ba7eb0f3ac980689b
#
_cell.length_a   1.000
_cell.length_b   1.000
_cell.length_c   1.000
_cell.angle_alpha   90.00
_cell.angle_beta   90.00
_cell.angle_gamma   90.00
#
_symmetry.space_group_name_H-M   'P 1'
#
loop_
_entity.id
_entity.type
_entity.pdbx_description
1 polymer ?
#
loop_
_entity_poly.entity_id
_entity_poly.type
_entity_poly.pdbx_seq_one_letter_code
_entity_poly.pdbx_strand_id
1 'polypeptide(L)'
;PPVHPGEVLARDVVAQLAEEVTADPNITVHTQAEMVAASGCIGNFQLRVRVKPRGVEGLGPAEIEAAIAACPVRVPSEFDFGLAERKAIYRPYADCWPVMPAIDWNVCTRCGKCRTAAGGKGISLDSTETHLNLATGAIVLATGFDLYQPADGEFGYRQYPQVVTLAEFERLLDPQGPTKGRLEYQGRPVRNICLIHCVGSRQIEGVHPPGVNGRINAHCSRVCCTASLRAAIEIRRRFPEVNVFDLHQDIRTYGRGQEEYYTEASQRGVIFLRH
;
A
#
# COMPACT_ATOMS: atom_id res chain seq x y z
N PRO A 1 -10.25 8.70 4.81
CA PRO A 1 -10.71 9.94 5.44
C PRO A 1 -10.30 9.98 6.91
N PRO A 2 -10.12 11.18 7.50
CA PRO A 2 -9.81 11.29 8.91
C PRO A 2 -10.96 10.73 9.76
N VAL A 3 -10.62 9.99 10.81
CA VAL A 3 -11.58 9.38 11.71
C VAL A 3 -11.93 10.36 12.85
N HIS A 4 -10.96 11.13 13.32
CA HIS A 4 -11.13 12.14 14.36
C HIS A 4 -11.00 13.58 13.83
N PRO A 5 -11.67 14.55 14.46
CA PRO A 5 -11.46 15.97 14.17
C PRO A 5 -9.99 16.37 14.33
N GLY A 6 -9.42 17.05 13.34
CA GLY A 6 -8.01 17.45 13.34
C GLY A 6 -7.03 16.39 12.84
N GLU A 7 -7.48 15.20 12.46
CA GLU A 7 -6.66 14.18 11.81
C GLU A 7 -6.35 14.63 10.37
N VAL A 8 -5.07 14.66 10.02
CA VAL A 8 -4.61 15.04 8.66
C VAL A 8 -4.54 13.79 7.79
N LEU A 9 -4.94 13.90 6.55
CA LEU A 9 -4.80 12.77 5.61
C LEU A 9 -3.34 12.53 5.28
N ALA A 10 -2.91 11.27 5.29
CA ALA A 10 -1.53 10.90 4.99
C ALA A 10 -1.06 11.43 3.63
N ARG A 11 -1.95 11.45 2.62
CA ARG A 11 -1.65 12.01 1.29
C ARG A 11 -1.28 13.50 1.34
N ASP A 12 -1.96 14.29 2.19
CA ASP A 12 -1.72 15.74 2.28
C ASP A 12 -0.36 15.99 2.95
N VAL A 13 -0.02 15.19 3.96
CA VAL A 13 1.32 15.22 4.60
C VAL A 13 2.41 14.84 3.61
N VAL A 14 2.20 13.76 2.85
CA VAL A 14 3.17 13.30 1.85
C VAL A 14 3.34 14.33 0.74
N ALA A 15 2.26 14.97 0.27
CA ALA A 15 2.33 16.00 -0.75
C ALA A 15 3.15 17.21 -0.27
N GLN A 16 2.88 17.70 0.95
CA GLN A 16 3.63 18.79 1.54
C GLN A 16 5.12 18.45 1.68
N LEU A 17 5.45 17.29 2.25
CA LEU A 17 6.85 16.87 2.42
C LEU A 17 7.55 16.69 1.07
N ALA A 18 6.84 16.20 0.05
CA ALA A 18 7.40 16.07 -1.30
C ALA A 18 7.73 17.43 -1.92
N GLU A 19 6.87 18.44 -1.71
CA GLU A 19 7.13 19.81 -2.15
C GLU A 19 8.36 20.40 -1.43
N GLU A 20 8.44 20.26 -0.10
CA GLU A 20 9.58 20.73 0.70
C GLU A 20 10.90 20.08 0.25
N VAL A 21 10.90 18.76 0.06
CA VAL A 21 12.06 17.98 -0.37
C VAL A 21 12.52 18.36 -1.78
N THR A 22 11.59 18.57 -2.70
CA THR A 22 11.94 18.94 -4.10
C THR A 22 12.34 20.39 -4.27
N ALA A 23 11.90 21.26 -3.36
CA ALA A 23 12.29 22.68 -3.39
C ALA A 23 13.70 22.93 -2.80
N ASP A 24 14.23 22.01 -1.98
CA ASP A 24 15.55 22.17 -1.36
C ASP A 24 16.68 21.85 -2.36
N PRO A 25 17.55 22.82 -2.68
CA PRO A 25 18.64 22.63 -3.64
C PRO A 25 19.73 21.65 -3.16
N ASN A 26 19.75 21.30 -1.88
CA ASN A 26 20.71 20.35 -1.31
C ASN A 26 20.21 18.91 -1.35
N ILE A 27 18.96 18.69 -1.77
CA ILE A 27 18.35 17.35 -1.83
C ILE A 27 18.23 16.89 -3.28
N THR A 28 18.82 15.74 -3.58
CA THR A 28 18.64 15.08 -4.88
C THR A 28 17.77 13.84 -4.71
N VAL A 29 16.62 13.81 -5.40
CA VAL A 29 15.68 12.70 -5.33
C VAL A 29 15.83 11.79 -6.55
N HIS A 30 16.10 10.52 -6.31
CA HIS A 30 16.11 9.47 -7.33
C HIS A 30 14.91 8.57 -7.14
N THR A 31 13.94 8.62 -8.05
CA THR A 31 12.79 7.71 -8.07
C THR A 31 13.07 6.50 -8.96
N GLN A 32 12.31 5.40 -8.81
CA GLN A 32 12.59 4.12 -9.48
C GLN A 32 13.99 3.58 -9.18
N ALA A 33 14.56 3.97 -8.02
CA ALA A 33 15.94 3.70 -7.64
C ALA A 33 15.99 2.66 -6.52
N GLU A 34 17.00 1.79 -6.59
CA GLU A 34 17.24 0.72 -5.63
C GLU A 34 18.71 0.65 -5.27
N MET A 35 19.04 0.67 -4.01
CA MET A 35 20.42 0.46 -3.55
C MET A 35 20.76 -1.04 -3.69
N VAL A 36 21.67 -1.35 -4.62
CA VAL A 36 22.05 -2.74 -4.93
C VAL A 36 23.33 -3.18 -4.21
N ALA A 37 24.15 -2.24 -3.74
CA ALA A 37 25.32 -2.54 -2.93
C ALA A 37 25.70 -1.34 -2.04
N ALA A 38 26.23 -1.66 -0.87
CA ALA A 38 26.85 -0.70 0.03
C ALA A 38 28.13 -1.30 0.61
N SER A 39 29.17 -0.48 0.73
CA SER A 39 30.43 -0.85 1.37
C SER A 39 31.03 0.35 2.09
N GLY A 40 32.06 0.12 2.92
CA GLY A 40 32.70 1.17 3.69
C GLY A 40 32.24 1.23 5.15
N CYS A 41 32.36 2.40 5.76
CA CYS A 41 32.03 2.63 7.17
C CYS A 41 31.50 4.06 7.37
N ILE A 42 31.07 4.38 8.57
CA ILE A 42 30.60 5.71 8.96
C ILE A 42 31.63 6.77 8.52
N GLY A 43 31.17 7.78 7.84
CA GLY A 43 31.97 8.85 7.24
C GLY A 43 32.48 8.55 5.84
N ASN A 44 32.44 7.30 5.36
CA ASN A 44 33.00 6.91 4.05
C ASN A 44 32.28 5.67 3.48
N PHE A 45 30.99 5.78 3.21
CA PHE A 45 30.24 4.75 2.50
C PHE A 45 30.33 4.94 0.98
N GLN A 46 30.40 3.83 0.26
CA GLN A 46 30.29 3.77 -1.19
C GLN A 46 29.02 2.98 -1.53
N LEU A 47 28.10 3.64 -2.23
CA LEU A 47 26.82 3.06 -2.62
C LEU A 47 26.77 2.84 -4.12
N ARG A 48 26.18 1.74 -4.53
CA ARG A 48 25.79 1.49 -5.91
C ARG A 48 24.28 1.45 -5.98
N VAL A 49 23.71 2.39 -6.74
CA VAL A 49 22.26 2.55 -6.89
C VAL A 49 21.89 2.25 -8.34
N ARG A 50 20.95 1.33 -8.52
CA ARG A 50 20.32 1.02 -9.79
C ARG A 50 19.13 1.92 -9.98
N VAL A 51 19.03 2.60 -11.12
CA VAL A 51 17.89 3.46 -11.48
C VAL A 51 17.22 2.87 -12.71
N LYS A 52 15.99 2.40 -12.55
CA LYS A 52 15.16 1.92 -13.65
C LYS A 52 14.59 3.10 -14.40
N PRO A 53 14.60 3.08 -15.75
CA PRO A 53 14.04 4.17 -16.52
C PRO A 53 12.52 4.24 -16.31
N ARG A 54 12.01 5.43 -16.06
CA ARG A 54 10.57 5.67 -15.98
C ARG A 54 9.89 5.46 -17.34
N GLY A 55 10.57 5.81 -18.41
CA GLY A 55 10.08 5.72 -19.79
C GLY A 55 9.02 6.75 -20.14
N VAL A 56 8.67 7.64 -19.22
CA VAL A 56 7.65 8.70 -19.41
C VAL A 56 8.16 9.99 -18.81
N GLU A 57 8.14 11.08 -19.59
CA GLU A 57 8.57 12.41 -19.18
C GLU A 57 7.74 13.48 -19.89
N GLY A 58 7.50 14.62 -19.21
CA GLY A 58 6.94 15.83 -19.82
C GLY A 58 5.55 15.71 -20.43
N LEU A 59 4.74 14.75 -19.99
CA LEU A 59 3.35 14.59 -20.40
C LEU A 59 2.41 15.35 -19.47
N GLY A 60 1.39 15.97 -20.06
CA GLY A 60 0.28 16.54 -19.32
C GLY A 60 -0.75 15.48 -18.89
N PRO A 61 -1.68 15.84 -17.97
CA PRO A 61 -2.66 14.88 -17.44
C PRO A 61 -3.48 14.16 -18.51
N ALA A 62 -3.95 14.86 -19.54
CA ALA A 62 -4.74 14.25 -20.61
C ALA A 62 -3.92 13.27 -21.47
N GLU A 63 -2.67 13.59 -21.75
CA GLU A 63 -1.74 12.72 -22.48
C GLU A 63 -1.40 11.46 -21.68
N ILE A 64 -1.25 11.60 -20.37
CA ILE A 64 -1.02 10.47 -19.45
C ILE A 64 -2.22 9.52 -19.48
N GLU A 65 -3.43 10.02 -19.32
CA GLU A 65 -4.63 9.17 -19.33
C GLU A 65 -4.83 8.49 -20.69
N ALA A 66 -4.61 9.20 -21.78
CA ALA A 66 -4.66 8.62 -23.13
C ALA A 66 -3.62 7.52 -23.34
N ALA A 67 -2.39 7.73 -22.85
CA ALA A 67 -1.32 6.74 -22.94
C ALA A 67 -1.64 5.47 -22.12
N ILE A 68 -2.13 5.61 -20.90
CA ILE A 68 -2.53 4.50 -20.04
C ILE A 68 -3.70 3.74 -20.68
N ALA A 69 -4.72 4.44 -21.15
CA ALA A 69 -5.90 3.84 -21.78
C ALA A 69 -5.55 3.02 -23.04
N ALA A 70 -4.63 3.54 -23.86
CA ALA A 70 -4.20 2.89 -25.11
C ALA A 70 -3.35 1.62 -24.92
N CYS A 71 -2.81 1.40 -23.72
CA CYS A 71 -1.99 0.22 -23.47
C CYS A 71 -2.82 -1.07 -23.49
N PRO A 72 -2.47 -2.06 -24.35
CA PRO A 72 -3.22 -3.30 -24.45
C PRO A 72 -2.93 -4.28 -23.32
N VAL A 73 -1.78 -4.14 -22.63
CA VAL A 73 -1.35 -5.05 -21.58
C VAL A 73 -2.25 -4.87 -20.35
N ARG A 74 -2.64 -5.98 -19.74
CA ARG A 74 -3.37 -6.04 -18.47
C ARG A 74 -2.68 -7.07 -17.58
N VAL A 75 -2.35 -6.68 -16.37
CA VAL A 75 -1.77 -7.53 -15.34
C VAL A 75 -2.41 -7.21 -13.99
N PRO A 76 -2.40 -8.14 -13.03
CA PRO A 76 -2.86 -7.85 -11.69
C PRO A 76 -2.16 -6.61 -11.11
N SER A 77 -2.92 -5.74 -10.43
CA SER A 77 -2.38 -4.59 -9.71
C SER A 77 -1.77 -5.04 -8.39
N GLU A 78 -0.49 -4.84 -8.20
CA GLU A 78 0.20 -5.15 -6.95
C GLU A 78 -0.30 -4.27 -5.80
N PHE A 79 -0.58 -3.00 -6.09
CA PHE A 79 -1.11 -2.06 -5.11
C PHE A 79 -2.51 -2.44 -4.62
N ASP A 80 -3.30 -3.05 -5.47
CA ASP A 80 -4.63 -3.57 -5.13
C ASP A 80 -4.60 -5.07 -4.76
N PHE A 81 -3.44 -5.64 -4.46
CA PHE A 81 -3.29 -7.05 -4.07
C PHE A 81 -3.87 -8.05 -5.10
N GLY A 82 -3.88 -7.68 -6.38
CA GLY A 82 -4.50 -8.48 -7.43
C GLY A 82 -6.02 -8.36 -7.54
N LEU A 83 -6.68 -7.58 -6.71
CA LEU A 83 -8.14 -7.35 -6.75
C LEU A 83 -8.57 -6.51 -7.96
N ALA A 84 -7.64 -5.84 -8.63
CA ALA A 84 -7.84 -5.09 -9.86
C ALA A 84 -6.72 -5.39 -10.85
N GLU A 85 -6.91 -4.97 -12.11
CA GLU A 85 -5.88 -5.01 -13.14
C GLU A 85 -5.27 -3.61 -13.36
N ARG A 86 -3.99 -3.57 -13.71
CA ARG A 86 -3.29 -2.40 -14.21
C ARG A 86 -2.69 -2.60 -15.59
N LYS A 87 -2.28 -1.52 -16.21
CA LYS A 87 -1.58 -1.52 -17.50
C LYS A 87 -0.06 -1.66 -17.32
N ALA A 88 0.68 -1.93 -18.41
CA ALA A 88 2.15 -1.86 -18.40
C ALA A 88 2.67 -0.44 -18.21
N ILE A 89 1.96 0.59 -18.70
CA ILE A 89 2.19 1.98 -18.33
C ILE A 89 1.13 2.36 -17.29
N TYR A 90 1.55 2.77 -16.10
CA TYR A 90 0.64 2.91 -14.97
C TYR A 90 1.17 3.87 -13.90
N ARG A 91 0.27 4.34 -13.08
CA ARG A 91 0.54 4.90 -11.75
C ARG A 91 0.12 3.86 -10.72
N PRO A 92 0.91 3.58 -9.69
CA PRO A 92 0.52 2.59 -8.65
C PRO A 92 -0.82 2.95 -8.00
N TYR A 93 -1.03 4.25 -7.69
CA TYR A 93 -2.26 4.82 -7.15
C TYR A 93 -2.33 6.30 -7.53
N ALA A 94 -3.50 6.92 -7.41
CA ALA A 94 -3.72 8.27 -7.92
C ALA A 94 -2.87 9.34 -7.23
N ASP A 95 -2.67 9.22 -5.92
CA ASP A 95 -1.92 10.17 -5.08
C ASP A 95 -0.42 9.80 -4.97
N CYS A 96 0.12 8.96 -5.87
CA CYS A 96 1.55 8.60 -5.86
C CYS A 96 2.41 9.80 -6.21
N TRP A 97 3.60 9.86 -5.60
CA TRP A 97 4.58 10.87 -5.94
C TRP A 97 5.83 10.25 -6.59
N PRO A 98 6.36 10.86 -7.68
CA PRO A 98 5.74 11.90 -8.51
C PRO A 98 4.48 11.40 -9.22
N VAL A 99 3.54 12.32 -9.52
CA VAL A 99 2.26 12.03 -10.20
C VAL A 99 2.48 11.70 -11.69
N MET A 100 3.55 11.04 -12.01
CA MET A 100 3.95 10.64 -13.36
C MET A 100 3.91 9.12 -13.47
N PRO A 101 3.31 8.54 -14.52
CA PRO A 101 3.33 7.09 -14.69
C PRO A 101 4.74 6.58 -14.95
N ALA A 102 4.91 5.29 -14.76
CA ALA A 102 6.11 4.55 -15.15
C ALA A 102 5.73 3.38 -16.07
N ILE A 103 6.69 2.89 -16.84
CA ILE A 103 6.52 1.67 -17.62
C ILE A 103 7.07 0.49 -16.84
N ASP A 104 6.24 -0.54 -16.64
CA ASP A 104 6.71 -1.83 -16.17
C ASP A 104 7.37 -2.59 -17.33
N TRP A 105 8.68 -2.58 -17.32
CA TRP A 105 9.49 -3.16 -18.39
C TRP A 105 9.43 -4.68 -18.45
N ASN A 106 8.98 -5.35 -17.38
CA ASN A 106 8.85 -6.80 -17.34
C ASN A 106 7.66 -7.29 -18.16
N VAL A 107 6.61 -6.47 -18.30
CA VAL A 107 5.36 -6.85 -19.00
C VAL A 107 5.08 -6.00 -20.25
N CYS A 108 5.82 -4.90 -20.44
CA CYS A 108 5.67 -4.03 -21.59
C CYS A 108 6.09 -4.71 -22.89
N THR A 109 5.17 -4.83 -23.84
CA THR A 109 5.44 -5.41 -25.17
C THR A 109 6.09 -4.45 -26.17
N ARG A 110 6.39 -3.20 -25.75
CA ARG A 110 6.97 -2.13 -26.57
C ARG A 110 6.22 -1.84 -27.88
N CYS A 111 4.92 -2.07 -27.91
CA CYS A 111 4.07 -1.94 -29.11
C CYS A 111 3.89 -0.48 -29.60
N GLY A 112 4.30 0.53 -28.86
CA GLY A 112 4.24 1.95 -29.22
C GLY A 112 2.87 2.62 -29.11
N LYS A 113 1.77 1.90 -28.82
CA LYS A 113 0.41 2.48 -28.78
C LYS A 113 0.27 3.61 -27.78
N CYS A 114 0.90 3.51 -26.61
CA CYS A 114 0.91 4.57 -25.60
C CYS A 114 1.59 5.84 -26.13
N ARG A 115 2.74 5.72 -26.83
CA ARG A 115 3.44 6.84 -27.44
C ARG A 115 2.59 7.52 -28.51
N THR A 116 1.95 6.76 -29.38
CA THR A 116 1.02 7.30 -30.39
C THR A 116 -0.13 8.07 -29.76
N ALA A 117 -0.74 7.51 -28.70
CA ALA A 117 -1.85 8.13 -27.98
C ALA A 117 -1.44 9.42 -27.23
N ALA A 118 -0.19 9.52 -26.81
CA ALA A 118 0.39 10.73 -26.20
C ALA A 118 0.91 11.75 -27.23
N GLY A 119 0.52 11.64 -28.50
CA GLY A 119 0.93 12.58 -29.55
C GLY A 119 2.38 12.39 -30.05
N GLY A 120 2.95 11.20 -29.86
CA GLY A 120 4.28 10.84 -30.37
C GLY A 120 5.47 11.32 -29.54
N LYS A 121 5.22 11.97 -28.40
CA LYS A 121 6.27 12.55 -27.53
C LYS A 121 6.17 12.03 -26.09
N GLY A 122 7.17 12.33 -25.28
CA GLY A 122 7.17 12.09 -23.83
C GLY A 122 7.21 10.61 -23.41
N ILE A 123 7.27 9.65 -24.35
CA ILE A 123 7.37 8.22 -24.05
C ILE A 123 8.56 7.64 -24.83
N SER A 124 9.56 7.17 -24.07
CA SER A 124 10.73 6.45 -24.60
C SER A 124 10.61 4.97 -24.29
N LEU A 125 10.57 4.16 -25.34
CA LEU A 125 10.50 2.69 -25.21
C LEU A 125 11.88 2.01 -25.29
N ASP A 126 12.93 2.79 -25.53
CA ASP A 126 14.32 2.33 -25.70
C ASP A 126 15.21 2.73 -24.51
N SER A 127 14.60 3.29 -23.47
CA SER A 127 15.30 3.67 -22.24
C SER A 127 15.88 2.45 -21.53
N THR A 128 17.10 2.57 -21.04
CA THR A 128 17.83 1.52 -20.35
C THR A 128 18.07 1.88 -18.88
N GLU A 129 18.29 0.88 -18.08
CA GLU A 129 18.70 0.99 -16.68
C GLU A 129 20.06 1.67 -16.57
N THR A 130 20.23 2.51 -15.55
CA THR A 130 21.50 3.18 -15.25
C THR A 130 21.95 2.85 -13.82
N HIS A 131 23.26 3.02 -13.57
CA HIS A 131 23.84 2.83 -12.25
C HIS A 131 24.54 4.11 -11.80
N LEU A 132 24.27 4.50 -10.56
CA LEU A 132 24.95 5.61 -9.90
C LEU A 132 25.90 5.05 -8.84
N ASN A 133 27.10 5.62 -8.75
CA ASN A 133 28.00 5.38 -7.64
C ASN A 133 28.03 6.65 -6.79
N LEU A 134 27.64 6.52 -5.53
CA LEU A 134 27.51 7.63 -4.60
C LEU A 134 28.42 7.41 -3.40
N ALA A 135 29.17 8.44 -3.03
CA ALA A 135 29.92 8.48 -1.78
C ALA A 135 29.11 9.26 -0.74
N THR A 136 28.93 8.71 0.45
CA THR A 136 28.17 9.37 1.52
C THR A 136 28.76 9.10 2.90
N GLY A 137 28.59 10.05 3.81
CA GLY A 137 29.03 9.92 5.20
C GLY A 137 28.12 9.06 6.08
N ALA A 138 26.82 9.00 5.74
CA ALA A 138 25.82 8.25 6.51
C ALA A 138 24.73 7.69 5.59
N ILE A 139 24.07 6.64 6.04
CA ILE A 139 22.91 6.01 5.39
C ILE A 139 21.77 6.01 6.39
N VAL A 140 20.61 6.54 6.02
CA VAL A 140 19.38 6.45 6.80
C VAL A 140 18.45 5.47 6.08
N LEU A 141 18.06 4.39 6.77
CA LEU A 141 17.14 3.39 6.26
C LEU A 141 15.72 3.72 6.68
N ALA A 142 14.86 4.00 5.72
CA ALA A 142 13.43 4.27 5.92
C ALA A 142 12.61 3.49 4.89
N THR A 143 12.83 2.18 4.82
CA THR A 143 12.35 1.29 3.75
C THR A 143 10.93 0.76 3.96
N GLY A 144 10.25 1.21 5.03
CA GLY A 144 8.91 0.72 5.37
C GLY A 144 8.94 -0.70 5.95
N PHE A 145 7.86 -1.45 5.74
CA PHE A 145 7.70 -2.81 6.23
C PHE A 145 6.85 -3.64 5.25
N ASP A 146 7.05 -4.95 5.29
CA ASP A 146 6.21 -5.90 4.57
C ASP A 146 5.03 -6.33 5.43
N LEU A 147 3.85 -6.42 4.80
CA LEU A 147 2.66 -6.94 5.45
C LEU A 147 2.78 -8.46 5.64
N TYR A 148 2.31 -8.96 6.78
CA TYR A 148 2.20 -10.40 6.98
C TYR A 148 1.26 -11.00 5.93
N GLN A 149 1.72 -12.08 5.30
CA GLN A 149 0.90 -12.89 4.41
C GLN A 149 0.45 -14.14 5.17
N PRO A 150 -0.85 -14.31 5.43
CA PRO A 150 -1.35 -15.52 6.08
C PRO A 150 -1.03 -16.76 5.26
N ALA A 151 -0.77 -17.87 5.93
CA ALA A 151 -0.63 -19.15 5.26
C ALA A 151 -1.97 -19.58 4.65
N ASP A 152 -1.91 -20.43 3.61
CA ASP A 152 -3.12 -20.98 3.01
C ASP A 152 -3.90 -21.79 4.05
N GLY A 153 -5.15 -21.39 4.27
CA GLY A 153 -6.02 -21.98 5.28
C GLY A 153 -5.94 -21.33 6.66
N GLU A 154 -4.99 -20.45 6.94
CA GLU A 154 -4.94 -19.70 8.20
C GLU A 154 -6.19 -18.83 8.33
N PHE A 155 -7.00 -19.05 9.34
CA PHE A 155 -8.34 -18.45 9.50
C PHE A 155 -9.24 -18.57 8.25
N GLY A 156 -8.97 -19.54 7.37
CA GLY A 156 -9.70 -19.72 6.11
C GLY A 156 -9.19 -18.88 4.93
N TYR A 157 -8.04 -18.17 5.11
CA TYR A 157 -7.44 -17.38 4.05
C TYR A 157 -7.12 -18.26 2.82
N ARG A 158 -7.48 -17.78 1.62
CA ARG A 158 -7.41 -18.50 0.33
C ARG A 158 -8.25 -19.78 0.22
N GLN A 159 -8.84 -20.28 1.32
CA GLN A 159 -9.85 -21.35 1.26
C GLN A 159 -11.24 -20.76 0.99
N TYR A 160 -11.54 -19.63 1.61
CA TYR A 160 -12.79 -18.91 1.44
C TYR A 160 -12.48 -17.54 0.82
N PRO A 161 -13.04 -17.25 -0.37
CA PRO A 161 -12.71 -16.00 -1.06
C PRO A 161 -13.16 -14.72 -0.32
N GLN A 162 -14.08 -14.84 0.65
CA GLN A 162 -14.50 -13.72 1.51
C GLN A 162 -13.55 -13.47 2.70
N VAL A 163 -12.53 -14.28 2.90
CA VAL A 163 -11.47 -14.04 3.90
C VAL A 163 -10.32 -13.31 3.21
N VAL A 164 -10.16 -12.06 3.60
CA VAL A 164 -9.17 -11.13 3.02
C VAL A 164 -8.32 -10.53 4.14
N THR A 165 -7.14 -10.05 3.80
CA THR A 165 -6.32 -9.28 4.74
C THR A 165 -6.94 -7.88 4.97
N LEU A 166 -6.58 -7.22 6.08
CA LEU A 166 -7.03 -5.85 6.33
C LEU A 166 -6.61 -4.89 5.20
N ALA A 167 -5.41 -5.07 4.65
CA ALA A 167 -4.92 -4.24 3.56
C ALA A 167 -5.73 -4.43 2.26
N GLU A 168 -6.07 -5.67 1.89
CA GLU A 168 -7.00 -5.96 0.79
C GLU A 168 -8.36 -5.32 1.05
N PHE A 169 -8.86 -5.44 2.27
CA PHE A 169 -10.15 -4.85 2.66
C PHE A 169 -10.15 -3.32 2.58
N GLU A 170 -9.08 -2.65 3.01
CA GLU A 170 -8.93 -1.20 2.88
C GLU A 170 -8.96 -0.76 1.41
N ARG A 171 -8.38 -1.55 0.50
CA ARG A 171 -8.50 -1.27 -0.94
C ARG A 171 -9.94 -1.41 -1.44
N LEU A 172 -10.71 -2.36 -0.92
CA LEU A 172 -12.13 -2.49 -1.25
C LEU A 172 -12.96 -1.29 -0.72
N LEU A 173 -12.59 -0.73 0.43
CA LEU A 173 -13.25 0.46 0.99
C LEU A 173 -12.85 1.77 0.30
N ASP A 174 -11.73 1.81 -0.39
CA ASP A 174 -11.21 3.02 -1.00
C ASP A 174 -12.09 3.44 -2.20
N PRO A 175 -12.54 4.71 -2.29
CA PRO A 175 -13.27 5.23 -3.46
C PRO A 175 -12.51 5.08 -4.79
N GLN A 176 -11.19 5.01 -4.75
CA GLN A 176 -10.32 4.78 -5.91
C GLN A 176 -9.93 3.31 -6.08
N GLY A 177 -10.40 2.44 -5.18
CA GLY A 177 -10.13 1.02 -5.21
C GLY A 177 -11.05 0.22 -6.15
N PRO A 178 -10.90 -1.11 -6.16
CA PRO A 178 -11.58 -2.01 -7.12
C PRO A 178 -13.11 -1.92 -7.10
N THR A 179 -13.72 -1.69 -5.93
CA THR A 179 -15.17 -1.58 -5.76
C THR A 179 -15.66 -0.13 -5.83
N LYS A 180 -14.76 0.85 -6.02
CA LYS A 180 -15.08 2.28 -5.93
C LYS A 180 -15.72 2.66 -4.59
N GLY A 181 -15.24 2.05 -3.52
CA GLY A 181 -15.68 2.29 -2.14
C GLY A 181 -17.05 1.71 -1.79
N ARG A 182 -17.61 0.84 -2.62
CA ARG A 182 -18.83 0.11 -2.30
C ARG A 182 -18.50 -1.11 -1.46
N LEU A 183 -19.25 -1.30 -0.38
CA LEU A 183 -19.09 -2.46 0.49
C LEU A 183 -19.88 -3.64 -0.06
N GLU A 184 -19.33 -4.26 -1.08
CA GLU A 184 -19.89 -5.42 -1.74
C GLU A 184 -18.82 -6.47 -2.04
N TYR A 185 -19.23 -7.72 -2.03
CA TYR A 185 -18.39 -8.85 -2.36
C TYR A 185 -19.09 -9.72 -3.41
N GLN A 186 -18.41 -9.96 -4.56
CA GLN A 186 -18.98 -10.69 -5.69
C GLN A 186 -20.37 -10.18 -6.13
N GLY A 187 -20.54 -8.85 -6.15
CA GLY A 187 -21.80 -8.20 -6.52
C GLY A 187 -22.92 -8.30 -5.48
N ARG A 188 -22.63 -8.77 -4.27
CA ARG A 188 -23.59 -8.83 -3.17
C ARG A 188 -23.22 -7.87 -2.05
N PRO A 189 -24.19 -7.14 -1.47
CA PRO A 189 -23.95 -6.29 -0.31
C PRO A 189 -23.42 -7.11 0.87
N VAL A 190 -22.38 -6.61 1.54
CA VAL A 190 -21.85 -7.19 2.76
C VAL A 190 -22.68 -6.67 3.94
N ARG A 191 -23.16 -7.56 4.81
CA ARG A 191 -23.97 -7.23 5.98
C ARG A 191 -23.26 -7.46 7.31
N ASN A 192 -22.28 -8.35 7.33
CA ASN A 192 -21.53 -8.70 8.52
C ASN A 192 -20.04 -8.74 8.18
N ILE A 193 -19.23 -8.13 9.02
CA ILE A 193 -17.77 -8.12 8.91
C ILE A 193 -17.20 -8.59 10.23
N CYS A 194 -16.21 -9.47 10.16
CA CYS A 194 -15.45 -9.93 11.32
C CYS A 194 -13.98 -9.54 11.14
N LEU A 195 -13.47 -8.74 12.05
CA LEU A 195 -12.06 -8.37 12.12
C LEU A 195 -11.36 -9.32 13.10
N ILE A 196 -10.30 -9.99 12.65
CA ILE A 196 -9.54 -10.93 13.46
C ILE A 196 -8.16 -10.33 13.72
N HIS A 197 -7.84 -10.14 15.01
CA HIS A 197 -6.58 -9.55 15.44
C HIS A 197 -5.45 -10.56 15.54
N CYS A 198 -4.23 -10.05 15.66
CA CYS A 198 -3.02 -10.81 15.94
C CYS A 198 -2.64 -11.88 14.90
N VAL A 199 -3.20 -11.84 13.68
CA VAL A 199 -2.77 -12.72 12.59
C VAL A 199 -1.32 -12.41 12.23
N GLY A 200 -0.43 -13.43 12.30
CA GLY A 200 1.02 -13.26 12.10
C GLY A 200 1.77 -12.56 13.23
N SER A 201 1.12 -12.31 14.37
CA SER A 201 1.75 -11.78 15.59
C SER A 201 1.17 -12.42 16.84
N ARG A 202 1.90 -12.38 17.97
CA ARG A 202 1.51 -13.09 19.21
C ARG A 202 1.23 -14.58 18.98
N GLN A 203 1.95 -15.16 18.01
CA GLN A 203 1.82 -16.57 17.67
C GLN A 203 2.29 -17.46 18.82
N ILE A 204 1.64 -18.58 18.97
CA ILE A 204 1.98 -19.63 19.97
C ILE A 204 2.52 -20.82 19.20
N GLU A 205 3.71 -21.29 19.58
CA GLU A 205 4.35 -22.46 18.97
C GLU A 205 3.46 -23.70 19.15
N GLY A 206 3.33 -24.48 18.09
CA GLY A 206 2.47 -25.68 18.07
C GLY A 206 0.98 -25.38 17.86
N VAL A 207 0.54 -24.11 17.90
CA VAL A 207 -0.85 -23.69 17.68
C VAL A 207 -1.00 -22.93 16.35
N HIS A 208 -0.10 -21.99 16.10
CA HIS A 208 -0.13 -21.17 14.90
C HIS A 208 0.91 -21.64 13.87
N PRO A 209 0.62 -21.48 12.56
CA PRO A 209 1.63 -21.76 11.54
C PRO A 209 2.78 -20.75 11.63
N PRO A 210 4.03 -21.17 11.38
CA PRO A 210 5.14 -20.23 11.28
C PRO A 210 4.96 -19.34 10.05
N GLY A 211 5.49 -18.12 10.12
CA GLY A 211 5.51 -17.21 8.99
C GLY A 211 6.36 -17.73 7.82
N VAL A 212 6.37 -17.04 6.69
CA VAL A 212 7.11 -17.41 5.46
C VAL A 212 8.62 -17.60 5.67
N ASN A 213 9.17 -17.01 6.73
CA ASN A 213 10.57 -17.18 7.14
C ASN A 213 10.79 -18.41 8.07
N GLY A 214 9.78 -19.25 8.27
CA GLY A 214 9.81 -20.42 9.15
C GLY A 214 9.84 -20.09 10.65
N ARG A 215 9.58 -18.86 11.06
CA ARG A 215 9.67 -18.43 12.47
C ARG A 215 8.29 -18.13 13.05
N ILE A 216 8.15 -18.41 14.35
CA ILE A 216 7.02 -17.99 15.17
C ILE A 216 7.27 -16.55 15.66
N ASN A 217 6.32 -15.66 15.43
CA ASN A 217 6.35 -14.29 15.93
C ASN A 217 5.51 -14.17 17.20
N ALA A 218 6.14 -14.37 18.35
CA ALA A 218 5.48 -14.24 19.65
C ALA A 218 5.21 -12.76 20.07
N HIS A 219 5.75 -11.79 19.34
CA HIS A 219 5.63 -10.37 19.67
C HIS A 219 4.34 -9.76 19.14
N CYS A 220 3.86 -8.71 19.81
CA CYS A 220 2.76 -7.89 19.31
C CYS A 220 3.24 -7.00 18.17
N SER A 221 2.44 -6.89 17.09
CA SER A 221 2.72 -5.99 15.97
C SER A 221 2.65 -4.50 16.36
N ARG A 222 1.94 -4.18 17.45
CA ARG A 222 1.67 -2.83 17.96
C ARG A 222 0.81 -1.94 17.06
N VAL A 223 0.35 -2.42 15.92
CA VAL A 223 -0.41 -1.64 14.95
C VAL A 223 -1.78 -2.23 14.63
N CYS A 224 -1.96 -3.56 14.73
CA CYS A 224 -3.19 -4.20 14.26
C CYS A 224 -4.45 -3.70 14.99
N CYS A 225 -4.42 -3.48 16.31
CA CYS A 225 -5.58 -2.99 17.05
C CYS A 225 -6.04 -1.62 16.54
N THR A 226 -5.12 -0.66 16.43
CA THR A 226 -5.46 0.68 15.94
C THR A 226 -5.94 0.65 14.49
N ALA A 227 -5.30 -0.14 13.61
CA ALA A 227 -5.69 -0.27 12.22
C ALA A 227 -7.10 -0.89 12.09
N SER A 228 -7.37 -1.98 12.80
CA SER A 228 -8.70 -2.62 12.80
C SER A 228 -9.79 -1.73 13.36
N LEU A 229 -9.54 -1.03 14.47
CA LEU A 229 -10.50 -0.08 15.05
C LEU A 229 -10.82 1.07 14.09
N ARG A 230 -9.82 1.63 13.40
CA ARG A 230 -10.05 2.66 12.37
C ARG A 230 -10.92 2.14 11.24
N ALA A 231 -10.63 0.95 10.73
CA ALA A 231 -11.46 0.32 9.70
C ALA A 231 -12.90 0.08 10.20
N ALA A 232 -13.06 -0.42 11.43
CA ALA A 232 -14.37 -0.63 12.05
C ALA A 232 -15.18 0.66 12.16
N ILE A 233 -14.54 1.75 12.62
CA ILE A 233 -15.16 3.08 12.71
C ILE A 233 -15.58 3.57 11.32
N GLU A 234 -14.73 3.46 10.32
CA GLU A 234 -15.04 3.87 8.96
C GLU A 234 -16.21 3.08 8.38
N ILE A 235 -16.25 1.76 8.58
CA ILE A 235 -17.37 0.92 8.17
C ILE A 235 -18.67 1.40 8.82
N ARG A 236 -18.68 1.58 10.15
CA ARG A 236 -19.87 2.00 10.90
C ARG A 236 -20.32 3.42 10.56
N ARG A 237 -19.41 4.30 10.13
CA ARG A 237 -19.74 5.65 9.66
C ARG A 237 -20.37 5.65 8.27
N ARG A 238 -19.85 4.85 7.36
CA ARG A 238 -20.28 4.81 5.95
C ARG A 238 -21.44 3.88 5.70
N PHE A 239 -21.52 2.79 6.49
CA PHE A 239 -22.47 1.69 6.32
C PHE A 239 -23.08 1.31 7.69
N PRO A 240 -23.94 2.16 8.24
CA PRO A 240 -24.49 1.98 9.60
C PRO A 240 -25.34 0.71 9.76
N GLU A 241 -25.81 0.11 8.66
CA GLU A 241 -26.57 -1.14 8.64
C GLU A 241 -25.70 -2.39 8.74
N VAL A 242 -24.38 -2.26 8.58
CA VAL A 242 -23.44 -3.38 8.60
C VAL A 242 -23.01 -3.69 10.03
N ASN A 243 -23.15 -4.95 10.44
CA ASN A 243 -22.63 -5.41 11.73
C ASN A 243 -21.11 -5.61 11.65
N VAL A 244 -20.39 -5.11 12.64
CA VAL A 244 -18.94 -5.28 12.74
C VAL A 244 -18.62 -6.02 14.03
N PHE A 245 -17.99 -7.16 13.89
CA PHE A 245 -17.47 -7.99 14.98
C PHE A 245 -15.94 -7.85 15.03
N ASP A 246 -15.39 -7.67 16.21
CA ASP A 246 -13.96 -7.53 16.46
C ASP A 246 -13.50 -8.67 17.39
N LEU A 247 -12.75 -9.63 16.84
CA LEU A 247 -12.22 -10.77 17.55
C LEU A 247 -10.80 -10.49 17.98
N HIS A 248 -10.57 -10.46 19.28
CA HIS A 248 -9.27 -10.08 19.86
C HIS A 248 -8.93 -10.89 21.13
N GLN A 249 -7.65 -10.98 21.42
CA GLN A 249 -7.16 -11.45 22.72
C GLN A 249 -7.16 -10.31 23.74
N ASP A 250 -6.54 -9.18 23.37
CA ASP A 250 -6.50 -7.92 24.10
C ASP A 250 -6.52 -6.77 23.10
N ILE A 251 -7.19 -5.67 23.42
CA ILE A 251 -7.07 -4.41 22.67
C ILE A 251 -5.87 -3.63 23.22
N ARG A 252 -4.92 -3.32 22.37
CA ARG A 252 -3.68 -2.61 22.73
C ARG A 252 -3.56 -1.28 21.99
N THR A 253 -4.24 -0.28 22.53
CA THR A 253 -4.30 1.10 22.04
C THR A 253 -3.56 2.05 22.98
N TYR A 254 -2.30 1.74 23.27
CA TYR A 254 -1.50 2.46 24.28
C TYR A 254 -0.81 3.72 23.76
N GLY A 255 -0.87 4.03 22.47
CA GLY A 255 -0.36 5.27 21.93
C GLY A 255 -1.24 6.46 22.33
N ARG A 256 -0.65 7.65 22.38
CA ARG A 256 -1.38 8.89 22.72
C ARG A 256 -2.57 9.08 21.81
N GLY A 257 -3.78 9.21 22.38
CA GLY A 257 -5.05 9.37 21.64
C GLY A 257 -5.59 8.09 21.00
N GLN A 258 -4.89 6.95 21.07
CA GLN A 258 -5.34 5.72 20.43
C GLN A 258 -6.50 5.03 21.17
N GLU A 259 -6.64 5.25 22.48
CA GLU A 259 -7.78 4.74 23.27
C GLU A 259 -9.11 5.32 22.81
N GLU A 260 -9.09 6.51 22.22
CA GLU A 260 -10.26 7.15 21.67
C GLU A 260 -10.87 6.35 20.51
N TYR A 261 -10.04 5.64 19.73
CA TYR A 261 -10.54 4.73 18.68
C TYR A 261 -11.38 3.58 19.25
N TYR A 262 -10.95 2.98 20.37
CA TYR A 262 -11.73 1.93 21.01
C TYR A 262 -13.05 2.47 21.53
N THR A 263 -13.02 3.63 22.18
CA THR A 263 -14.20 4.30 22.71
C THR A 263 -15.19 4.63 21.57
N GLU A 264 -14.72 5.23 20.47
CA GLU A 264 -15.57 5.57 19.34
C GLU A 264 -16.13 4.33 18.65
N ALA A 265 -15.33 3.29 18.42
CA ALA A 265 -15.78 2.04 17.82
C ALA A 265 -16.90 1.40 18.67
N SER A 266 -16.72 1.38 19.98
CA SER A 266 -17.73 0.89 20.93
C SER A 266 -19.03 1.70 20.87
N GLN A 267 -18.93 3.04 20.90
CA GLN A 267 -20.10 3.93 20.77
C GLN A 267 -20.84 3.77 19.45
N ARG A 268 -20.14 3.38 18.38
CA ARG A 268 -20.73 3.10 17.06
C ARG A 268 -21.31 1.69 16.94
N GLY A 269 -21.30 0.90 18.02
CA GLY A 269 -21.91 -0.42 18.04
C GLY A 269 -21.07 -1.51 17.40
N VAL A 270 -19.74 -1.39 17.41
CA VAL A 270 -18.85 -2.51 17.12
C VAL A 270 -18.95 -3.54 18.24
N ILE A 271 -19.11 -4.82 17.89
CA ILE A 271 -19.29 -5.92 18.83
C ILE A 271 -17.92 -6.55 19.09
N PHE A 272 -17.40 -6.33 20.30
CA PHE A 272 -16.11 -6.86 20.73
C PHE A 272 -16.27 -8.26 21.34
N LEU A 273 -15.52 -9.22 20.80
CA LEU A 273 -15.52 -10.61 21.24
C LEU A 273 -14.09 -11.02 21.61
N ARG A 274 -13.86 -11.26 22.89
CA ARG A 274 -12.57 -11.75 23.39
C ARG A 274 -12.50 -13.27 23.26
N HIS A 275 -11.38 -13.81 22.77
CA HIS A 275 -11.13 -15.23 22.60
C HIS A 275 -9.87 -15.70 23.34
#